data_dbf435ea269876f2c956ffbb0821a6dc
#
_entry.id   dbf435ea269876f2c956ffbb0821a6dc
#
_cell.length_a   1.000
_cell.length_b   1.000
_cell.length_c   1.000
_cell.angle_alpha   90.00
_cell.angle_beta   90.00
_cell.angle_gamma   90.00
#
_symmetry.space_group_name_H-M   'P 1'
#
loop_
_entity.id
_entity.type
_entity.pdbx_description
1 polymer ?
#
loop_
_entity_poly.entity_id
_entity_poly.type
_entity_poly.pdbx_seq_one_letter_code
_entity_poly.pdbx_strand_id
1 'polypeptide(L)'
;TWGAQTNDNMNRIEDSISGYATLAVTGDTTLTFTTQPTSYVDENGRNKILVFTGTPGATATITLPDIEGNYFVQNDTDSSLIFTSGSGGTTYTLVTGRDAAIFVDGSDEVFNALANLDVTTINGIDPSNSATKGFATAMAIAL
;
A
#
# COMPACT_ATOMS: atom_id res chain seq x y z
N THR A 1 15.33 17.61 -26.94
CA THR A 1 14.58 18.81 -27.41
C THR A 1 13.57 19.25 -26.34
N TRP A 2 13.15 20.50 -26.36
CA TRP A 2 12.15 21.03 -25.43
C TRP A 2 10.85 20.22 -25.45
N GLY A 3 10.37 19.83 -26.63
CA GLY A 3 9.14 19.01 -26.76
C GLY A 3 9.27 17.62 -26.12
N ALA A 4 10.41 16.97 -26.24
CA ALA A 4 10.65 15.67 -25.59
C ALA A 4 10.63 15.82 -24.05
N GLN A 5 11.32 16.83 -23.51
CA GLN A 5 11.31 17.09 -22.06
C GLN A 5 9.92 17.42 -21.52
N THR A 6 9.09 18.13 -22.29
CA THR A 6 7.71 18.41 -21.90
C THR A 6 6.89 17.13 -21.84
N ASN A 7 6.98 16.25 -22.84
CA ASN A 7 6.29 14.97 -22.84
C ASN A 7 6.76 14.07 -21.69
N ASP A 8 8.07 14.01 -21.44
CA ASP A 8 8.62 13.25 -20.30
C ASP A 8 8.06 13.73 -18.95
N ASN A 9 7.94 15.04 -18.78
CA ASN A 9 7.35 15.62 -17.56
C ASN A 9 5.85 15.30 -17.43
N MET A 10 5.11 15.34 -18.55
CA MET A 10 3.69 14.99 -18.55
C MET A 10 3.46 13.54 -18.20
N ASN A 11 4.25 12.61 -18.75
CA ASN A 11 4.19 11.17 -18.42
C ASN A 11 4.44 10.93 -16.93
N ARG A 12 5.45 11.58 -16.34
CA ARG A 12 5.73 11.48 -14.89
C ARG A 12 4.59 12.00 -14.02
N ILE A 13 3.95 13.09 -14.44
CA ILE A 13 2.78 13.64 -13.74
C ILE A 13 1.63 12.64 -13.83
N GLU A 14 1.38 12.06 -15.01
CA GLU A 14 0.34 11.06 -15.21
C GLU A 14 0.58 9.83 -14.31
N ASP A 15 1.79 9.26 -14.30
CA ASP A 15 2.15 8.14 -13.42
C ASP A 15 1.91 8.48 -11.94
N SER A 16 2.24 9.70 -11.54
CA SER A 16 2.08 10.17 -10.16
C SER A 16 0.63 10.43 -9.76
N ILE A 17 -0.28 10.60 -10.70
CA ILE A 17 -1.72 10.85 -10.46
C ILE A 17 -2.53 9.56 -10.57
N SER A 18 -2.29 8.75 -11.60
CA SER A 18 -3.13 7.61 -11.97
C SER A 18 -2.34 6.37 -12.43
N GLY A 19 -1.01 6.39 -12.29
CA GLY A 19 -0.16 5.29 -12.72
C GLY A 19 -0.50 3.97 -12.04
N TYR A 20 -0.42 2.88 -12.81
CA TYR A 20 -0.70 1.52 -12.39
C TYR A 20 0.50 0.63 -12.76
N ALA A 21 1.02 -0.12 -11.81
CA ALA A 21 2.09 -1.08 -12.05
C ALA A 21 1.77 -2.45 -11.45
N THR A 22 2.06 -3.51 -12.21
CA THR A 22 2.05 -4.89 -11.71
C THR A 22 3.50 -5.36 -11.55
N LEU A 23 3.86 -5.80 -10.35
CA LEU A 23 5.22 -6.21 -10.00
C LEU A 23 5.24 -7.68 -9.59
N ALA A 24 6.07 -8.46 -10.27
CA ALA A 24 6.32 -9.85 -9.87
C ALA A 24 7.37 -9.89 -8.75
N VAL A 25 6.96 -10.36 -7.57
CA VAL A 25 7.80 -10.46 -6.37
C VAL A 25 8.27 -11.90 -6.18
N THR A 26 9.58 -12.08 -6.07
CA THR A 26 10.22 -13.38 -5.77
C THR A 26 11.07 -13.32 -4.49
N GLY A 27 11.06 -12.19 -3.80
CA GLY A 27 11.80 -11.87 -2.58
C GLY A 27 11.78 -10.37 -2.33
N ASP A 28 12.65 -9.88 -1.47
CA ASP A 28 12.73 -8.45 -1.14
C ASP A 28 12.91 -7.61 -2.41
N THR A 29 12.15 -6.54 -2.51
CA THR A 29 12.05 -5.72 -3.73
C THR A 29 12.09 -4.24 -3.36
N THR A 30 12.95 -3.47 -4.05
CA THR A 30 13.00 -2.01 -3.91
C THR A 30 12.37 -1.36 -5.13
N LEU A 31 11.42 -0.44 -4.91
CA LEU A 31 10.79 0.31 -5.98
C LEU A 31 11.74 1.40 -6.51
N THR A 32 11.75 1.56 -7.83
CA THR A 32 12.59 2.56 -8.48
C THR A 32 11.94 3.94 -8.44
N PHE A 33 12.75 4.94 -8.11
CA PHE A 33 12.35 6.35 -8.12
C PHE A 33 13.61 7.24 -8.22
N THR A 34 13.60 8.18 -9.15
CA THR A 34 14.67 9.18 -9.32
C THR A 34 14.09 10.58 -9.17
N THR A 35 14.58 11.36 -8.20
CA THR A 35 14.03 12.68 -7.86
C THR A 35 14.06 13.68 -9.02
N GLN A 36 15.15 13.69 -9.80
CA GLN A 36 15.34 14.61 -10.94
C GLN A 36 15.96 13.87 -12.14
N PRO A 37 15.21 12.95 -12.78
CA PRO A 37 15.74 12.24 -13.92
C PRO A 37 15.90 13.16 -15.13
N THR A 38 16.93 12.93 -15.93
CA THR A 38 17.25 13.72 -17.15
C THR A 38 16.38 13.32 -18.34
N SER A 39 15.73 12.14 -18.29
CA SER A 39 14.79 11.62 -19.28
C SER A 39 13.70 10.82 -18.59
N TYR A 40 12.55 10.61 -19.28
CA TYR A 40 11.53 9.71 -18.76
C TYR A 40 12.05 8.28 -18.74
N VAL A 41 11.88 7.65 -17.60
CA VAL A 41 12.05 6.20 -17.38
C VAL A 41 10.81 5.77 -16.61
N ASP A 42 10.22 4.65 -17.00
CA ASP A 42 9.12 4.04 -16.26
C ASP A 42 9.66 3.54 -14.90
N GLU A 43 9.28 4.26 -13.85
CA GLU A 43 9.71 4.01 -12.48
C GLU A 43 8.50 3.56 -11.65
N ASN A 44 8.51 2.31 -11.24
CA ASN A 44 7.38 1.70 -10.54
C ASN A 44 7.02 2.42 -9.22
N GLY A 45 7.95 3.06 -8.55
CA GLY A 45 7.72 3.86 -7.35
C GLY A 45 6.94 5.16 -7.56
N ARG A 46 6.69 5.56 -8.83
CA ARG A 46 5.84 6.72 -9.15
C ARG A 46 4.36 6.36 -9.23
N ASN A 47 4.05 5.11 -9.54
CA ASN A 47 2.68 4.68 -9.75
C ASN A 47 1.88 4.73 -8.44
N LYS A 48 0.63 5.12 -8.54
CA LYS A 48 -0.30 5.20 -7.40
C LYS A 48 -0.94 3.88 -7.04
N ILE A 49 -1.11 3.00 -8.02
CA ILE A 49 -1.70 1.68 -7.84
C ILE A 49 -0.62 0.64 -8.11
N LEU A 50 -0.32 -0.17 -7.10
CA LEU A 50 0.72 -1.19 -7.16
C LEU A 50 0.09 -2.56 -6.87
N VAL A 51 0.13 -3.45 -7.84
CA VAL A 51 -0.32 -4.83 -7.69
C VAL A 51 0.90 -5.75 -7.62
N PHE A 52 1.07 -6.41 -6.50
CA PHE A 52 2.17 -7.33 -6.27
C PHE A 52 1.70 -8.75 -6.54
N THR A 53 2.36 -9.44 -7.47
CA THR A 53 2.08 -10.83 -7.87
C THR A 53 3.33 -11.68 -7.68
N GLY A 54 3.20 -12.99 -7.81
CA GLY A 54 4.34 -13.91 -7.74
C GLY A 54 4.36 -14.78 -6.49
N THR A 55 5.47 -15.46 -6.29
CA THR A 55 5.61 -16.49 -5.25
C THR A 55 6.92 -16.30 -4.48
N PRO A 56 7.04 -15.32 -3.60
CA PRO A 56 8.22 -15.13 -2.77
C PRO A 56 8.50 -16.30 -1.82
N GLY A 57 7.50 -17.14 -1.51
CA GLY A 57 7.66 -18.33 -0.66
C GLY A 57 7.86 -18.03 0.83
N ALA A 58 8.09 -16.78 1.18
CA ALA A 58 8.18 -16.26 2.55
C ALA A 58 7.81 -14.78 2.54
N THR A 59 7.60 -14.20 3.72
CA THR A 59 7.38 -12.76 3.86
C THR A 59 8.49 -11.99 3.17
N ALA A 60 8.13 -11.10 2.25
CA ALA A 60 9.06 -10.26 1.50
C ALA A 60 8.92 -8.78 1.87
N THR A 61 10.03 -8.06 1.84
CA THR A 61 10.07 -6.62 2.11
C THR A 61 9.98 -5.83 0.81
N ILE A 62 9.04 -4.91 0.75
CA ILE A 62 8.88 -3.95 -0.35
C ILE A 62 9.37 -2.59 0.15
N THR A 63 10.50 -2.15 -0.38
CA THR A 63 11.05 -0.82 -0.04
C THR A 63 10.47 0.23 -0.99
N LEU A 64 9.66 1.12 -0.44
CA LEU A 64 9.08 2.28 -1.13
C LEU A 64 10.10 3.42 -1.20
N PRO A 65 9.97 4.36 -2.15
CA PRO A 65 10.74 5.59 -2.14
C PRO A 65 10.50 6.37 -0.84
N ASP A 66 11.59 6.88 -0.23
CA ASP A 66 11.50 7.71 0.98
C ASP A 66 11.19 9.17 0.63
N ILE A 67 9.97 9.37 0.16
CA ILE A 67 9.38 10.67 -0.19
C ILE A 67 7.91 10.68 0.24
N GLU A 68 7.40 11.86 0.54
CA GLU A 68 5.98 12.02 0.84
C GLU A 68 5.11 11.50 -0.32
N GLY A 69 4.19 10.58 -0.03
CA GLY A 69 3.34 10.00 -1.06
C GLY A 69 2.32 9.01 -0.51
N ASN A 70 1.37 8.66 -1.36
CA ASN A 70 0.35 7.66 -1.03
C ASN A 70 0.25 6.61 -2.15
N TYR A 71 -0.09 5.39 -1.77
CA TYR A 71 -0.22 4.25 -2.66
C TYR A 71 -1.48 3.44 -2.32
N PHE A 72 -2.13 2.93 -3.36
CA PHE A 72 -3.09 1.83 -3.25
C PHE A 72 -2.35 0.54 -3.60
N VAL A 73 -2.24 -0.38 -2.66
CA VAL A 73 -1.46 -1.60 -2.81
C VAL A 73 -2.35 -2.83 -2.72
N GLN A 74 -2.13 -3.78 -3.61
CA GLN A 74 -2.79 -5.09 -3.64
C GLN A 74 -1.74 -6.19 -3.55
N ASN A 75 -1.96 -7.16 -2.65
CA ASN A 75 -1.06 -8.29 -2.46
C ASN A 75 -1.69 -9.57 -3.01
N ASP A 76 -1.39 -9.89 -4.26
CA ASP A 76 -1.76 -11.14 -4.94
C ASP A 76 -0.63 -12.18 -4.94
N THR A 77 0.35 -12.03 -4.03
CA THR A 77 1.41 -13.03 -3.83
C THR A 77 0.96 -14.16 -2.91
N ASP A 78 1.76 -15.21 -2.80
CA ASP A 78 1.53 -16.33 -1.87
C ASP A 78 1.90 -16.04 -0.41
N SER A 79 2.46 -14.87 -0.12
CA SER A 79 3.03 -14.52 1.19
C SER A 79 2.68 -13.10 1.64
N SER A 80 2.88 -12.79 2.91
CA SER A 80 2.74 -11.41 3.41
C SER A 80 3.84 -10.51 2.87
N LEU A 81 3.51 -9.23 2.63
CA LEU A 81 4.45 -8.20 2.22
C LEU A 81 4.62 -7.16 3.35
N ILE A 82 5.85 -6.81 3.66
CA ILE A 82 6.19 -5.74 4.60
C ILE A 82 6.59 -4.51 3.78
N PHE A 83 5.83 -3.43 3.89
CA PHE A 83 6.16 -2.16 3.27
C PHE A 83 7.03 -1.34 4.23
N THR A 84 8.16 -0.86 3.74
CA THR A 84 9.09 0.03 4.45
C THR A 84 9.50 1.17 3.54
N SER A 85 9.98 2.27 4.14
CA SER A 85 10.61 3.38 3.46
C SER A 85 11.89 3.69 4.24
N GLY A 86 13.02 3.85 3.56
CA GLY A 86 14.29 4.08 4.25
C GLY A 86 14.70 2.98 5.24
N SER A 87 15.28 3.35 6.37
CA SER A 87 15.78 2.43 7.38
C SER A 87 15.39 2.83 8.82
N GLY A 88 14.67 1.95 9.50
CA GLY A 88 14.42 2.08 10.95
C GLY A 88 13.10 2.71 11.35
N GLY A 89 12.26 3.10 10.39
CA GLY A 89 10.92 3.64 10.65
C GLY A 89 9.84 2.58 10.83
N THR A 90 8.61 3.06 10.98
CA THR A 90 7.41 2.22 11.08
C THR A 90 7.16 1.51 9.74
N THR A 91 6.80 0.25 9.78
CA THR A 91 6.46 -0.56 8.62
C THR A 91 5.00 -0.96 8.63
N TYR A 92 4.46 -1.26 7.44
CA TYR A 92 3.11 -1.80 7.31
C TYR A 92 3.14 -3.20 6.70
N THR A 93 2.48 -4.17 7.34
CA THR A 93 2.37 -5.55 6.83
C THR A 93 1.01 -5.78 6.17
N LEU A 94 1.02 -6.17 4.90
CA LEU A 94 -0.16 -6.54 4.13
C LEU A 94 -0.15 -8.05 3.87
N VAL A 95 -1.12 -8.76 4.44
CA VAL A 95 -1.24 -10.21 4.25
C VAL A 95 -1.70 -10.53 2.82
N THR A 96 -1.43 -11.77 2.37
CA THR A 96 -1.84 -12.24 1.04
C THR A 96 -3.35 -12.09 0.82
N GLY A 97 -3.75 -11.74 -0.43
CA GLY A 97 -5.14 -11.56 -0.85
C GLY A 97 -5.83 -10.33 -0.25
N ARG A 98 -5.07 -9.33 0.19
CA ARG A 98 -5.61 -8.08 0.76
C ARG A 98 -5.11 -6.86 0.01
N ASP A 99 -5.92 -5.81 0.12
CA ASP A 99 -5.64 -4.48 -0.41
C ASP A 99 -5.48 -3.48 0.74
N ALA A 100 -4.73 -2.42 0.53
CA ALA A 100 -4.61 -1.32 1.48
C ALA A 100 -4.36 0.01 0.78
N ALA A 101 -4.75 1.10 1.46
CA ALA A 101 -4.25 2.43 1.18
C ALA A 101 -3.15 2.75 2.21
N ILE A 102 -1.95 3.04 1.75
CA ILE A 102 -0.80 3.39 2.59
C ILE A 102 -0.24 4.75 2.20
N PHE A 103 0.45 5.40 3.12
CA PHE A 103 1.22 6.61 2.83
C PHE A 103 2.61 6.55 3.46
N VAL A 104 3.54 7.26 2.83
CA VAL A 104 4.92 7.48 3.27
C VAL A 104 5.05 8.95 3.62
N ASP A 105 5.67 9.27 4.74
CA ASP A 105 5.82 10.65 5.22
C ASP A 105 7.14 11.32 4.82
N GLY A 106 8.03 10.59 4.12
CA GLY A 106 9.36 11.07 3.73
C GLY A 106 10.36 11.11 4.89
N SER A 107 10.08 10.34 5.96
CA SER A 107 10.94 10.24 7.16
C SER A 107 11.06 8.78 7.63
N ASP A 108 11.28 7.87 6.68
CA ASP A 108 11.40 6.42 6.88
C ASP A 108 10.09 5.70 7.33
N GLU A 109 8.95 6.39 7.42
CA GLU A 109 7.72 5.87 8.00
C GLU A 109 6.69 5.44 6.94
N VAL A 110 6.05 4.28 7.14
CA VAL A 110 4.93 3.79 6.32
C VAL A 110 3.71 3.52 7.18
N PHE A 111 2.59 4.13 6.82
CA PHE A 111 1.34 4.06 7.58
C PHE A 111 0.20 3.48 6.76
N ASN A 112 -0.70 2.76 7.41
CA ASN A 112 -2.02 2.47 6.84
C ASN A 112 -2.90 3.71 6.95
N ALA A 113 -3.33 4.25 5.81
CA ALA A 113 -4.18 5.45 5.76
C ALA A 113 -5.55 5.25 6.43
N LEU A 114 -5.99 4.00 6.60
CA LEU A 114 -7.29 3.65 7.19
C LEU A 114 -7.17 3.03 8.59
N ALA A 115 -5.99 3.06 9.22
CA ALA A 115 -5.76 2.45 10.54
C ALA A 115 -6.66 3.02 11.64
N ASN A 116 -7.02 4.30 11.53
CA ASN A 116 -7.85 5.02 12.50
C ASN A 116 -9.23 5.38 11.94
N LEU A 117 -9.75 4.57 11.02
CA LEU A 117 -11.10 4.78 10.50
C LEU A 117 -12.12 4.56 11.62
N ASP A 118 -12.77 5.62 12.04
CA ASP A 118 -13.89 5.54 13.01
C ASP A 118 -15.17 5.07 12.29
N VAL A 119 -15.44 3.77 12.40
CA VAL A 119 -16.67 3.17 11.87
C VAL A 119 -17.65 3.00 12.99
N THR A 120 -18.52 3.98 13.17
CA THR A 120 -19.56 3.96 14.21
C THR A 120 -20.70 2.98 13.88
N THR A 121 -20.99 2.75 12.59
CA THR A 121 -22.00 1.78 12.15
C THR A 121 -21.63 1.15 10.80
N ILE A 122 -21.85 -0.16 10.67
CA ILE A 122 -21.78 -0.89 9.39
C ILE A 122 -23.18 -1.45 9.11
N ASN A 123 -23.81 -0.99 8.03
CA ASN A 123 -25.18 -1.40 7.67
C ASN A 123 -26.19 -1.29 8.82
N GLY A 124 -26.10 -0.21 9.62
CA GLY A 124 -26.96 0.01 10.77
C GLY A 124 -26.60 -0.82 12.02
N ILE A 125 -25.51 -1.57 11.99
CA ILE A 125 -24.99 -2.33 13.12
C ILE A 125 -23.80 -1.57 13.70
N ASP A 126 -23.87 -1.22 14.97
CA ASP A 126 -22.73 -0.69 15.72
C ASP A 126 -21.73 -1.83 16.02
N PRO A 127 -20.51 -1.79 15.44
CA PRO A 127 -19.52 -2.86 15.64
C PRO A 127 -19.10 -3.00 17.09
N SER A 128 -19.15 -1.92 17.88
CA SER A 128 -18.79 -1.96 19.30
C SER A 128 -19.78 -2.77 20.15
N ASN A 129 -21.02 -2.91 19.65
CA ASN A 129 -22.10 -3.62 20.32
C ASN A 129 -22.35 -5.04 19.81
N SER A 130 -21.81 -5.42 18.65
CA SER A 130 -22.12 -6.71 18.02
C SER A 130 -21.60 -7.91 18.83
N ALA A 131 -20.40 -7.78 19.40
CA ALA A 131 -19.84 -8.83 20.27
C ALA A 131 -20.60 -8.98 21.58
N THR A 132 -21.07 -7.87 22.18
CA THR A 132 -21.82 -7.87 23.44
C THR A 132 -23.20 -8.47 23.26
N LYS A 133 -23.88 -8.19 22.15
CA LYS A 133 -25.22 -8.76 21.84
C LYS A 133 -25.13 -10.25 21.53
N GLY A 134 -24.11 -10.71 20.80
CA GLY A 134 -23.89 -12.13 20.53
C GLY A 134 -23.62 -12.92 21.81
N PHE A 135 -22.83 -12.39 22.73
CA PHE A 135 -22.55 -12.99 24.02
C PHE A 135 -23.77 -13.03 24.92
N ALA A 136 -24.54 -11.93 24.98
CA ALA A 136 -25.79 -11.87 25.76
C ALA A 136 -26.84 -12.87 25.24
N THR A 137 -26.96 -13.02 23.91
CA THR A 137 -27.88 -13.99 23.29
C THR A 137 -27.45 -15.43 23.61
N ALA A 138 -26.16 -15.74 23.55
CA ALA A 138 -25.64 -17.07 23.91
C ALA A 138 -25.89 -17.41 25.39
N MET A 139 -25.72 -16.45 26.29
CA MET A 139 -26.02 -16.61 27.72
C MET A 139 -27.51 -16.83 27.96
N ALA A 140 -28.42 -16.13 27.24
CA ALA A 140 -29.86 -16.27 27.39
C ALA A 140 -30.36 -17.64 26.88
N ILE A 141 -29.71 -18.27 25.93
CA ILE A 141 -30.07 -19.61 25.42
C ILE A 141 -29.55 -20.71 26.36
N ALA A 142 -28.47 -20.46 27.12
CA ALA A 142 -27.86 -21.43 28.04
C ALA A 142 -28.57 -21.51 29.42
N LEU A 143 -29.55 -20.65 29.69
CA LEU A 143 -30.39 -20.62 30.88
C LEU A 143 -31.75 -21.24 30.58
#